data_20efc6d90fa7ecf5751b4ccec30ed9c1
#
_entry.id   20efc6d90fa7ecf5751b4ccec30ed9c1
#
_cell.length_a   1.000
_cell.length_b   1.000
_cell.length_c   1.000
_cell.angle_alpha   90.00
_cell.angle_beta   90.00
_cell.angle_gamma   90.00
#
_symmetry.space_group_name_H-M   'P 1'
#
loop_
_entity.id
_entity.type
_entity.pdbx_description
1 polymer ?
#
loop_
_entity_poly.entity_id
_entity_poly.type
_entity_poly.pdbx_seq_one_letter_code
_entity_poly.pdbx_strand_id
1 'polypeptide(L)'
;VIGAFNRNLPFDEFTIEQLAGDLLPGSTLDQQIASGFNRCNITTNEGGIIDEEYRVLYTRDRTETVGQAWLGMTVGCAVCHEHKFDPISQREFYEMAAFFNNTTQPVRDGNIKDTKPIVRVPLTADRQRLMALKTEIPVARKAVASRRNTARTEFDKWLSIAKSNEVAATVPTAALHFHAPLIEGQ
;
A
#
# COMPACT_ATOMS: atom_id res chain seq x y z
N VAL A 1 -9.67 -9.38 -13.98
CA VAL A 1 -10.16 -9.46 -15.36
C VAL A 1 -10.50 -10.89 -15.74
N ILE A 2 -9.52 -11.81 -15.93
CA ILE A 2 -9.75 -13.19 -16.41
C ILE A 2 -10.83 -13.91 -15.58
N GLY A 3 -10.77 -13.86 -14.25
CA GLY A 3 -11.76 -14.46 -13.38
C GLY A 3 -13.17 -13.88 -13.55
N ALA A 4 -13.29 -12.57 -13.83
CA ALA A 4 -14.57 -11.91 -14.09
C ALA A 4 -15.20 -12.44 -15.39
N PHE A 5 -14.41 -12.52 -16.47
CA PHE A 5 -14.89 -13.09 -17.73
C PHE A 5 -15.25 -14.57 -17.60
N ASN A 6 -14.47 -15.37 -16.92
CA ASN A 6 -14.76 -16.81 -16.71
C ASN A 6 -16.05 -17.07 -15.95
N ARG A 7 -16.45 -16.18 -15.03
CA ARG A 7 -17.72 -16.26 -14.30
C ARG A 7 -18.86 -15.47 -14.96
N ASN A 8 -18.60 -14.94 -16.16
CA ASN A 8 -19.57 -14.12 -16.90
C ASN A 8 -20.15 -12.97 -16.09
N LEU A 9 -19.26 -12.23 -15.38
CA LEU A 9 -19.66 -11.08 -14.58
C LEU A 9 -20.36 -10.03 -15.48
N PRO A 10 -21.53 -9.50 -15.11
CA PRO A 10 -22.18 -8.40 -15.87
C PRO A 10 -21.24 -7.23 -16.07
N PHE A 11 -21.34 -6.59 -17.24
CA PHE A 11 -20.37 -5.55 -17.62
C PHE A 11 -20.43 -4.30 -16.73
N ASP A 12 -21.60 -3.94 -16.26
CA ASP A 12 -21.81 -2.86 -15.29
C ASP A 12 -21.15 -3.17 -13.94
N GLU A 13 -21.33 -4.38 -13.40
CA GLU A 13 -20.65 -4.83 -12.18
C GLU A 13 -19.13 -4.86 -12.38
N PHE A 14 -18.66 -5.39 -13.52
CA PHE A 14 -17.26 -5.39 -13.87
C PHE A 14 -16.67 -3.97 -13.87
N THR A 15 -17.38 -3.02 -14.47
CA THR A 15 -16.97 -1.61 -14.54
C THR A 15 -16.87 -1.00 -13.15
N ILE A 16 -17.90 -1.19 -12.31
CA ILE A 16 -17.91 -0.69 -10.93
C ILE A 16 -16.73 -1.28 -10.13
N GLU A 17 -16.50 -2.59 -10.24
CA GLU A 17 -15.39 -3.25 -9.54
C GLU A 17 -14.03 -2.74 -9.99
N GLN A 18 -13.81 -2.49 -11.29
CA GLN A 18 -12.54 -1.97 -11.82
C GLN A 18 -12.27 -0.52 -11.41
N LEU A 19 -13.29 0.32 -11.36
CA LEU A 19 -13.15 1.75 -11.08
C LEU A 19 -13.26 2.10 -9.60
N ALA A 20 -14.08 1.37 -8.85
CA ALA A 20 -14.46 1.71 -7.48
C ALA A 20 -14.66 0.48 -6.56
N GLY A 21 -14.06 -0.65 -6.89
CA GLY A 21 -14.25 -1.90 -6.14
C GLY A 21 -13.83 -1.82 -4.68
N ASP A 22 -12.81 -1.04 -4.36
CA ASP A 22 -12.34 -0.78 -3.00
C ASP A 22 -13.28 0.13 -2.19
N LEU A 23 -14.13 0.92 -2.86
CA LEU A 23 -15.09 1.83 -2.24
C LEU A 23 -16.44 1.18 -1.94
N LEU A 24 -16.68 -0.04 -2.41
CA LEU A 24 -17.93 -0.75 -2.17
C LEU A 24 -18.10 -1.10 -0.68
N PRO A 25 -19.30 -0.95 -0.12
CA PRO A 25 -19.57 -1.34 1.27
C PRO A 25 -19.23 -2.82 1.52
N GLY A 26 -18.33 -3.09 2.46
CA GLY A 26 -17.87 -4.45 2.74
C GLY A 26 -17.10 -5.11 1.60
N SER A 27 -16.38 -4.32 0.81
CA SER A 27 -15.63 -4.77 -0.38
C SER A 27 -14.84 -6.06 -0.12
N THR A 28 -15.00 -7.01 -1.03
CA THR A 28 -14.26 -8.28 -1.01
C THR A 28 -12.81 -8.09 -1.47
N LEU A 29 -11.96 -9.08 -1.21
CA LEU A 29 -10.59 -9.06 -1.70
C LEU A 29 -10.53 -8.95 -3.24
N ASP A 30 -11.42 -9.65 -3.95
CA ASP A 30 -11.47 -9.63 -5.42
C ASP A 30 -11.88 -8.24 -5.96
N GLN A 31 -12.79 -7.55 -5.28
CA GLN A 31 -13.18 -6.17 -5.60
C GLN A 31 -12.05 -5.17 -5.36
N GLN A 32 -11.32 -5.32 -4.26
CA GLN A 32 -10.13 -4.53 -3.98
C GLN A 32 -9.01 -4.78 -5.00
N ILE A 33 -8.84 -6.02 -5.47
CA ILE A 33 -7.90 -6.36 -6.54
C ILE A 33 -8.32 -5.73 -7.86
N ALA A 34 -9.63 -5.74 -8.15
CA ALA A 34 -10.16 -5.17 -9.39
C ALA A 34 -9.85 -3.67 -9.49
N SER A 35 -10.05 -2.90 -8.41
CA SER A 35 -9.74 -1.46 -8.36
C SER A 35 -8.23 -1.14 -8.53
N GLY A 36 -7.38 -2.15 -8.50
CA GLY A 36 -5.97 -2.04 -8.89
C GLY A 36 -5.76 -1.52 -10.33
N PHE A 37 -6.78 -1.55 -11.18
CA PHE A 37 -6.77 -0.89 -12.48
C PHE A 37 -6.34 0.58 -12.37
N ASN A 38 -6.82 1.32 -11.39
CA ASN A 38 -6.48 2.71 -11.17
C ASN A 38 -5.00 2.95 -10.76
N ARG A 39 -4.25 1.88 -10.54
CA ARG A 39 -2.82 1.89 -10.19
C ARG A 39 -1.89 1.55 -11.34
N CYS A 40 -2.43 1.30 -12.53
CA CYS A 40 -1.64 0.94 -13.73
C CYS A 40 -1.01 2.16 -14.42
N ASN A 41 -1.03 3.33 -13.79
CA ASN A 41 -0.38 4.54 -14.30
C ASN A 41 1.15 4.50 -14.09
N ILE A 42 1.87 5.26 -14.91
CA ILE A 42 3.30 5.49 -14.74
C ILE A 42 3.53 6.26 -13.44
N THR A 43 4.57 5.90 -12.69
CA THR A 43 5.01 6.59 -11.48
C THR A 43 6.44 7.06 -11.61
N THR A 44 6.86 7.98 -10.75
CA THR A 44 8.21 8.54 -10.78
C THR A 44 8.80 8.63 -9.37
N ASN A 45 10.13 8.63 -9.30
CA ASN A 45 10.88 9.00 -8.11
C ASN A 45 12.12 9.85 -8.48
N GLU A 46 12.05 10.53 -9.63
CA GLU A 46 13.14 11.37 -10.11
C GLU A 46 13.42 12.55 -9.16
N GLY A 47 14.68 12.92 -9.05
CA GLY A 47 15.09 14.14 -8.34
C GLY A 47 14.66 15.38 -9.13
N GLY A 48 14.19 16.42 -8.44
CA GLY A 48 13.82 17.70 -9.08
C GLY A 48 12.43 17.75 -9.69
N ILE A 49 11.60 16.71 -9.53
CA ILE A 49 10.19 16.77 -9.92
C ILE A 49 9.40 17.76 -9.04
N ILE A 50 8.34 18.31 -9.62
CA ILE A 50 7.34 19.10 -8.90
C ILE A 50 6.19 18.15 -8.59
N ASP A 51 5.98 17.83 -7.30
CA ASP A 51 4.99 16.84 -6.88
C ASP A 51 3.57 17.16 -7.37
N GLU A 52 3.18 18.43 -7.40
CA GLU A 52 1.86 18.84 -7.88
C GLU A 52 1.67 18.62 -9.38
N GLU A 53 2.70 18.86 -10.18
CA GLU A 53 2.68 18.58 -11.61
C GLU A 53 2.41 17.08 -11.86
N TYR A 54 3.13 16.20 -11.18
CA TYR A 54 2.94 14.76 -11.35
C TYR A 54 1.59 14.27 -10.81
N ARG A 55 1.05 14.89 -9.76
CA ARG A 55 -0.32 14.60 -9.30
C ARG A 55 -1.34 14.87 -10.41
N VAL A 56 -1.20 16.00 -11.09
CA VAL A 56 -2.05 16.37 -12.22
C VAL A 56 -1.85 15.40 -13.39
N LEU A 57 -0.61 15.05 -13.72
CA LEU A 57 -0.30 14.10 -14.78
C LEU A 57 -0.90 12.72 -14.51
N TYR A 58 -0.83 12.21 -13.29
CA TYR A 58 -1.42 10.92 -12.92
C TYR A 58 -2.96 10.94 -12.96
N THR A 59 -3.56 12.05 -12.54
CA THR A 59 -5.02 12.24 -12.66
C THR A 59 -5.45 12.26 -14.12
N ARG A 60 -4.73 12.97 -14.95
CA ARG A 60 -4.95 13.03 -16.39
C ARG A 60 -4.81 11.64 -17.02
N ASP A 61 -3.74 10.92 -16.76
CA ASP A 61 -3.47 9.57 -17.28
C ASP A 61 -4.63 8.61 -16.97
N ARG A 62 -5.12 8.60 -15.72
CA ARG A 62 -6.29 7.78 -15.34
C ARG A 62 -7.55 8.17 -16.07
N THR A 63 -7.80 9.46 -16.21
CA THR A 63 -8.97 9.98 -16.95
C THR A 63 -8.93 9.57 -18.41
N GLU A 64 -7.78 9.74 -19.07
CA GLU A 64 -7.57 9.35 -20.46
C GLU A 64 -7.70 7.82 -20.63
N THR A 65 -7.12 7.05 -19.71
CA THR A 65 -7.19 5.57 -19.76
C THR A 65 -8.62 5.07 -19.59
N VAL A 66 -9.41 5.67 -18.71
CA VAL A 66 -10.83 5.31 -18.53
C VAL A 66 -11.63 5.70 -19.76
N GLY A 67 -11.42 6.89 -20.32
CA GLY A 67 -12.06 7.31 -21.58
C GLY A 67 -11.79 6.33 -22.72
N GLN A 68 -10.55 5.89 -22.87
CA GLN A 68 -10.18 4.92 -23.90
C GLN A 68 -10.76 3.52 -23.63
N ALA A 69 -10.67 3.03 -22.39
CA ALA A 69 -11.07 1.66 -22.07
C ALA A 69 -12.58 1.44 -22.06
N TRP A 70 -13.38 2.40 -21.59
CA TRP A 70 -14.82 2.26 -21.44
C TRP A 70 -15.65 2.98 -22.50
N LEU A 71 -15.17 4.15 -22.97
CA LEU A 71 -15.90 4.96 -23.96
C LEU A 71 -15.36 4.78 -25.37
N GLY A 72 -14.17 4.19 -25.53
CA GLY A 72 -13.50 4.07 -26.83
C GLY A 72 -13.08 5.42 -27.43
N MET A 73 -12.93 6.45 -26.60
CA MET A 73 -12.66 7.81 -27.02
C MET A 73 -11.30 8.32 -26.55
N THR A 74 -10.64 9.15 -27.36
CA THR A 74 -9.36 9.79 -27.03
C THR A 74 -9.59 11.12 -26.33
N VAL A 75 -10.06 11.08 -25.09
CA VAL A 75 -10.50 12.27 -24.33
C VAL A 75 -9.41 13.29 -24.02
N GLY A 76 -8.13 12.93 -24.17
CA GLY A 76 -6.99 13.77 -23.80
C GLY A 76 -6.89 15.10 -24.55
N CYS A 77 -7.50 15.24 -25.73
CA CYS A 77 -7.57 16.52 -26.43
C CYS A 77 -8.35 17.58 -25.62
N ALA A 78 -9.33 17.13 -24.83
CA ALA A 78 -10.18 18.00 -24.03
C ALA A 78 -9.48 18.60 -22.80
N VAL A 79 -8.23 18.26 -22.55
CA VAL A 79 -7.40 18.93 -21.52
C VAL A 79 -7.22 20.43 -21.78
N CYS A 80 -7.06 20.80 -23.06
CA CYS A 80 -6.73 22.18 -23.45
C CYS A 80 -7.87 22.92 -24.15
N HIS A 81 -8.79 22.22 -24.81
CA HIS A 81 -9.88 22.78 -25.58
C HIS A 81 -11.01 21.76 -25.75
N GLU A 82 -12.18 22.19 -26.22
CA GLU A 82 -13.27 21.28 -26.60
C GLU A 82 -12.76 20.21 -27.58
N HIS A 83 -13.16 18.95 -27.39
CA HIS A 83 -12.72 17.88 -28.29
C HIS A 83 -13.20 18.18 -29.73
N LYS A 84 -12.32 18.00 -30.70
CA LYS A 84 -12.59 18.42 -32.07
C LYS A 84 -13.69 17.59 -32.74
N PHE A 85 -13.76 16.31 -32.44
CA PHE A 85 -14.62 15.35 -33.14
C PHE A 85 -15.67 14.73 -32.22
N ASP A 86 -15.30 14.41 -30.99
CA ASP A 86 -16.18 13.77 -30.02
C ASP A 86 -16.94 14.81 -29.20
N PRO A 87 -18.18 14.52 -28.76
CA PRO A 87 -18.99 15.46 -27.99
C PRO A 87 -18.52 15.54 -26.53
N ILE A 88 -17.25 15.92 -26.32
CA ILE A 88 -16.64 16.07 -25.00
C ILE A 88 -16.10 17.49 -24.88
N SER A 89 -16.66 18.24 -23.95
CA SER A 89 -16.17 19.55 -23.59
C SER A 89 -14.95 19.46 -22.66
N GLN A 90 -14.15 20.51 -22.63
CA GLN A 90 -13.07 20.66 -21.66
C GLN A 90 -13.60 20.53 -20.22
N ARG A 91 -14.76 21.11 -19.95
CA ARG A 91 -15.40 21.03 -18.63
C ARG A 91 -15.71 19.59 -18.22
N GLU A 92 -16.31 18.81 -19.11
CA GLU A 92 -16.63 17.39 -18.84
C GLU A 92 -15.37 16.54 -18.60
N PHE A 93 -14.27 16.85 -19.32
CA PHE A 93 -12.98 16.22 -19.03
C PHE A 93 -12.56 16.47 -17.57
N TYR A 94 -12.61 17.70 -17.09
CA TYR A 94 -12.21 18.03 -15.73
C TYR A 94 -13.22 17.55 -14.68
N GLU A 95 -14.49 17.47 -14.98
CA GLU A 95 -15.50 16.84 -14.14
C GLU A 95 -15.20 15.34 -13.97
N MET A 96 -14.82 14.63 -15.03
CA MET A 96 -14.37 13.24 -14.98
C MET A 96 -13.03 13.11 -14.21
N ALA A 97 -12.08 13.98 -14.46
CA ALA A 97 -10.79 14.00 -13.78
C ALA A 97 -10.93 14.18 -12.25
N ALA A 98 -11.95 14.89 -11.80
CA ALA A 98 -12.21 15.09 -10.37
C ALA A 98 -12.43 13.77 -9.60
N PHE A 99 -12.95 12.73 -10.23
CA PHE A 99 -13.08 11.40 -9.62
C PHE A 99 -11.72 10.76 -9.30
N PHE A 100 -10.67 11.05 -10.08
CA PHE A 100 -9.35 10.46 -9.95
C PHE A 100 -8.37 11.33 -9.15
N ASN A 101 -8.73 12.57 -8.84
CA ASN A 101 -7.88 13.50 -8.08
C ASN A 101 -7.82 13.17 -6.58
N ASN A 102 -8.70 12.31 -6.09
CA ASN A 102 -8.79 11.93 -4.67
C ASN A 102 -8.04 10.63 -4.33
N THR A 103 -7.19 10.14 -5.23
CA THR A 103 -6.43 8.92 -4.96
C THR A 103 -5.39 9.14 -3.87
N THR A 104 -5.23 8.14 -2.99
CA THR A 104 -4.27 8.18 -1.88
C THR A 104 -2.86 7.74 -2.29
N GLN A 105 -2.63 7.48 -3.58
CA GLN A 105 -1.31 7.13 -4.09
C GLN A 105 -0.36 8.32 -3.94
N PRO A 106 0.82 8.15 -3.32
CA PRO A 106 1.81 9.21 -3.29
C PRO A 106 2.34 9.49 -4.70
N VAL A 107 2.79 10.70 -4.92
CA VAL A 107 3.39 11.11 -6.19
C VAL A 107 4.68 10.34 -6.45
N ARG A 108 5.53 10.23 -5.42
CA ARG A 108 6.78 9.49 -5.49
C ARG A 108 6.58 8.05 -5.04
N ASP A 109 7.01 7.09 -5.84
CA ASP A 109 6.95 5.66 -5.49
C ASP A 109 8.07 5.21 -4.55
N GLY A 110 9.09 6.06 -4.34
CA GLY A 110 10.22 5.79 -3.47
C GLY A 110 11.15 4.69 -3.99
N ASN A 111 11.00 4.25 -5.24
CA ASN A 111 11.71 3.11 -5.83
C ASN A 111 11.58 1.83 -4.98
N ILE A 112 10.45 1.67 -4.30
CA ILE A 112 10.16 0.50 -3.46
C ILE A 112 9.11 -0.38 -4.11
N LYS A 113 9.24 -1.69 -3.90
CA LYS A 113 8.35 -2.69 -4.49
C LYS A 113 6.88 -2.51 -4.08
N ASP A 114 6.63 -2.14 -2.84
CA ASP A 114 5.29 -2.13 -2.24
C ASP A 114 4.87 -0.71 -1.84
N THR A 115 4.86 0.23 -2.80
CA THR A 115 4.37 1.59 -2.58
C THR A 115 2.89 1.59 -2.26
N LYS A 116 2.51 2.15 -1.14
CA LYS A 116 1.10 2.22 -0.69
C LYS A 116 0.26 3.11 -1.63
N PRO A 117 -1.05 2.86 -1.73
CA PRO A 117 -1.83 1.80 -1.08
C PRO A 117 -1.58 0.42 -1.72
N ILE A 118 -1.55 -0.63 -0.91
CA ILE A 118 -1.34 -2.02 -1.38
C ILE A 118 -2.42 -2.96 -0.84
N VAL A 119 -2.76 -3.95 -1.64
CA VAL A 119 -3.58 -5.08 -1.24
C VAL A 119 -2.71 -6.33 -1.20
N ARG A 120 -2.67 -7.02 -0.07
CA ARG A 120 -1.93 -8.27 0.06
C ARG A 120 -2.81 -9.43 -0.38
N VAL A 121 -2.43 -10.09 -1.46
CA VAL A 121 -3.14 -11.25 -2.01
C VAL A 121 -2.41 -12.52 -1.59
N PRO A 122 -2.92 -13.27 -0.59
CA PRO A 122 -2.30 -14.51 -0.17
C PRO A 122 -2.48 -15.59 -1.25
N LEU A 123 -1.49 -16.47 -1.41
CA LEU A 123 -1.67 -17.69 -2.16
C LEU A 123 -2.84 -18.49 -1.57
N THR A 124 -3.52 -19.28 -2.39
CA THR A 124 -4.67 -20.07 -1.96
C THR A 124 -4.34 -20.98 -0.77
N ALA A 125 -3.13 -21.57 -0.77
CA ALA A 125 -2.64 -22.42 0.33
C ALA A 125 -2.46 -21.65 1.65
N ASP A 126 -2.17 -20.34 1.60
CA ASP A 126 -1.85 -19.52 2.78
C ASP A 126 -3.07 -18.79 3.35
N ARG A 127 -4.22 -18.82 2.66
CA ARG A 127 -5.42 -18.07 3.07
C ARG A 127 -5.90 -18.41 4.47
N GLN A 128 -5.97 -19.69 4.81
CA GLN A 128 -6.37 -20.14 6.15
C GLN A 128 -5.38 -19.67 7.22
N ARG A 129 -4.08 -19.80 6.95
CA ARG A 129 -3.04 -19.33 7.87
C ARG A 129 -3.10 -17.82 8.09
N LEU A 130 -3.32 -17.03 7.02
CA LEU A 130 -3.49 -15.58 7.13
C LEU A 130 -4.69 -15.21 8.01
N MET A 131 -5.81 -15.93 7.87
CA MET A 131 -6.99 -15.70 8.70
C MET A 131 -6.72 -16.03 10.17
N ALA A 132 -6.06 -17.15 10.47
CA ALA A 132 -5.67 -17.53 11.82
C ALA A 132 -4.72 -16.48 12.44
N LEU A 133 -3.75 -15.97 11.70
CA LEU A 133 -2.82 -14.94 12.16
C LEU A 133 -3.50 -13.62 12.56
N LYS A 134 -4.63 -13.26 11.95
CA LYS A 134 -5.39 -12.07 12.33
C LYS A 134 -5.89 -12.12 13.78
N THR A 135 -6.16 -13.31 14.30
CA THR A 135 -6.57 -13.54 15.70
C THR A 135 -5.39 -13.84 16.62
N GLU A 136 -4.42 -14.64 16.16
CA GLU A 136 -3.25 -15.05 16.94
C GLU A 136 -2.32 -13.87 17.29
N ILE A 137 -2.06 -12.96 16.32
CA ILE A 137 -1.13 -11.83 16.52
C ILE A 137 -1.60 -10.88 17.65
N PRO A 138 -2.87 -10.43 17.72
CA PRO A 138 -3.33 -9.61 18.84
C PRO A 138 -3.19 -10.32 20.20
N VAL A 139 -3.49 -11.62 20.27
CA VAL A 139 -3.34 -12.43 21.48
C VAL A 139 -1.88 -12.50 21.91
N ALA A 140 -0.98 -12.82 20.99
CA ALA A 140 0.45 -12.87 21.27
C ALA A 140 1.01 -11.50 21.70
N ARG A 141 0.59 -10.41 21.05
CA ARG A 141 0.97 -9.04 21.46
C ARG A 141 0.52 -8.71 22.88
N LYS A 142 -0.71 -9.09 23.24
CA LYS A 142 -1.23 -8.90 24.60
C LYS A 142 -0.43 -9.71 25.62
N ALA A 143 -0.07 -10.95 25.30
CA ALA A 143 0.77 -11.81 26.14
C ALA A 143 2.17 -11.19 26.37
N VAL A 144 2.79 -10.68 25.30
CA VAL A 144 4.09 -9.96 25.39
C VAL A 144 3.97 -8.73 26.28
N ALA A 145 2.93 -7.91 26.11
CA ALA A 145 2.71 -6.72 26.93
C ALA A 145 2.52 -7.09 28.40
N SER A 146 1.72 -8.13 28.71
CA SER A 146 1.53 -8.64 30.06
C SER A 146 2.85 -9.15 30.63
N ARG A 147 3.63 -9.94 29.89
CA ARG A 147 4.94 -10.44 30.34
C ARG A 147 5.94 -9.32 30.61
N ARG A 148 5.95 -8.27 29.79
CA ARG A 148 6.80 -7.09 30.03
C ARG A 148 6.52 -6.44 31.41
N ASN A 149 5.25 -6.30 31.77
CA ASN A 149 4.86 -5.70 33.02
C ASN A 149 5.29 -6.58 34.23
N THR A 150 5.08 -7.90 34.16
CA THR A 150 5.51 -8.83 35.23
C THR A 150 7.03 -8.99 35.29
N ALA A 151 7.70 -9.03 34.13
CA ALA A 151 9.16 -9.14 34.09
C ALA A 151 9.88 -7.91 34.62
N ARG A 152 9.24 -6.75 34.65
CA ARG A 152 9.87 -5.52 35.12
C ARG A 152 10.35 -5.65 36.59
N THR A 153 9.49 -6.15 37.45
CA THR A 153 9.83 -6.35 38.85
C THR A 153 10.97 -7.37 39.04
N GLU A 154 10.96 -8.45 38.26
CA GLU A 154 12.03 -9.46 38.29
C GLU A 154 13.35 -8.86 37.77
N PHE A 155 13.29 -8.06 36.71
CA PHE A 155 14.44 -7.38 36.14
C PHE A 155 15.04 -6.36 37.08
N ASP A 156 14.23 -5.54 37.75
CA ASP A 156 14.69 -4.53 38.69
C ASP A 156 15.38 -5.20 39.92
N LYS A 157 14.85 -6.35 40.39
CA LYS A 157 15.51 -7.17 41.42
C LYS A 157 16.85 -7.72 40.95
N TRP A 158 16.89 -8.31 39.75
CA TRP A 158 18.11 -8.81 39.14
C TRP A 158 19.15 -7.68 38.99
N LEU A 159 18.73 -6.53 38.48
CA LEU A 159 19.62 -5.38 38.23
C LEU A 159 20.27 -4.88 39.54
N SER A 160 19.54 -4.94 40.66
CA SER A 160 20.09 -4.50 41.98
C SER A 160 21.19 -5.40 42.53
N ILE A 161 21.28 -6.65 42.06
CA ILE A 161 22.28 -7.64 42.53
C ILE A 161 23.29 -8.01 41.42
N ALA A 162 23.03 -7.68 40.17
CA ALA A 162 23.87 -8.04 39.07
C ALA A 162 25.23 -7.31 39.13
N LYS A 163 26.29 -8.06 38.91
CA LYS A 163 27.65 -7.49 38.79
C LYS A 163 28.08 -7.47 37.33
N SER A 164 28.69 -6.40 36.90
CA SER A 164 29.09 -6.19 35.50
C SER A 164 29.99 -7.29 34.95
N ASN A 165 30.90 -7.83 35.77
CA ASN A 165 31.80 -8.92 35.39
C ASN A 165 31.05 -10.26 35.20
N GLU A 166 30.03 -10.53 36.02
CA GLU A 166 29.19 -11.74 35.90
C GLU A 166 28.34 -11.67 34.63
N VAL A 167 27.77 -10.49 34.32
CA VAL A 167 26.99 -10.24 33.13
C VAL A 167 27.88 -10.35 31.89
N ALA A 168 29.07 -9.75 31.90
CA ALA A 168 30.03 -9.81 30.81
C ALA A 168 30.46 -11.26 30.51
N ALA A 169 30.59 -12.10 31.52
CA ALA A 169 30.93 -13.51 31.33
C ALA A 169 29.83 -14.35 30.63
N THR A 170 28.58 -13.88 30.64
CA THR A 170 27.46 -14.55 29.97
C THR A 170 27.32 -14.16 28.50
N VAL A 171 28.06 -13.16 28.03
CA VAL A 171 28.03 -12.73 26.61
C VAL A 171 28.72 -13.80 25.76
N PRO A 172 28.05 -14.39 24.77
CA PRO A 172 28.68 -15.37 23.87
C PRO A 172 29.79 -14.69 23.07
N THR A 173 31.02 -15.13 23.26
CA THR A 173 32.19 -14.63 22.50
C THR A 173 32.62 -15.59 21.41
N ALA A 174 32.09 -16.84 21.41
CA ALA A 174 32.33 -17.81 20.36
C ALA A 174 31.74 -17.29 19.03
N ALA A 175 32.55 -17.27 17.98
CA ALA A 175 32.22 -16.73 16.65
C ALA A 175 31.92 -15.21 16.60
N LEU A 176 32.40 -14.44 17.56
CA LEU A 176 32.30 -12.99 17.53
C LEU A 176 33.31 -12.44 16.48
N HIS A 177 32.81 -11.91 15.36
CA HIS A 177 33.64 -11.33 14.29
C HIS A 177 34.02 -9.87 14.51
N PHE A 178 33.23 -9.17 15.32
CA PHE A 178 33.46 -7.75 15.62
C PHE A 178 32.91 -7.39 17.00
N HIS A 179 33.71 -6.68 17.79
CA HIS A 179 33.31 -6.14 19.07
C HIS A 179 33.70 -4.67 19.15
N ALA A 180 32.72 -3.79 19.26
CA ALA A 180 32.91 -2.37 19.50
C ALA A 180 32.37 -2.02 20.88
N PRO A 181 33.19 -1.94 21.92
CA PRO A 181 32.75 -1.42 23.20
C PRO A 181 32.48 0.08 23.02
N LEU A 182 31.21 0.45 23.02
CA LEU A 182 30.79 1.86 23.02
C LEU A 182 30.97 2.44 24.43
N ILE A 183 32.24 2.61 24.83
CA ILE A 183 32.60 3.26 26.08
C ILE A 183 32.88 4.72 25.73
N GLU A 184 31.93 5.59 26.04
CA GLU A 184 32.14 7.04 25.93
C GLU A 184 33.01 7.50 27.08
N GLY A 185 34.18 8.03 26.74
CA GLY A 185 34.96 8.86 27.63
C GLY A 185 35.88 8.14 28.63
N GLN A 186 36.88 7.41 28.16
CA GLN A 186 38.15 7.25 28.85
C GLN A 186 39.29 7.70 27.94
#